data_f93bbbecdde3f5f1a0801503efe54d2a
#
_entry.id   f93bbbecdde3f5f1a0801503efe54d2a
#
_cell.length_a   1.000
_cell.length_b   1.000
_cell.length_c   1.000
_cell.angle_alpha   90.00
_cell.angle_beta   90.00
_cell.angle_gamma   90.00
#
_symmetry.space_group_name_H-M   'P 1'
#
loop_
_entity.id
_entity.type
_entity.pdbx_description
1 polymer ?
#
loop_
_entity_poly.entity_id
_entity_poly.type
_entity_poly.pdbx_seq_one_letter_code
_entity_poly.pdbx_strand_id
1 'polypeptide(L)'
;MDNRGEFLNNVAQALGRPLRLEPQAEDAPLNNYANERLTQLNQQQRCDAFIQFASDVMLTRCELTSEAKAAEAAIRLCKELGDQSVVISGDTRLEELGISERLQQECNAVVWDPAKGAENISQAEQAKVGVVYAEYGLTESGGVVLFSAAERGRSLSLLPEYSLFILRKSTILPRVAQLAEKLHQKAQAGERMPSCINIISGPVQRRILSLSKSSEFMAR
;
A
#
# COMPACT_ATOMS: atom_id res chain seq x y z
N MET A 1 15.12 26.84 -27.78
CA MET A 1 15.84 27.65 -26.78
C MET A 1 16.01 26.79 -25.55
N ASP A 2 17.24 26.60 -25.10
CA ASP A 2 17.52 25.79 -23.91
C ASP A 2 17.30 26.65 -22.64
N ASN A 3 16.09 26.60 -22.13
CA ASN A 3 15.67 27.35 -20.94
C ASN A 3 16.17 26.69 -19.62
N ARG A 4 16.80 25.49 -19.74
CA ARG A 4 17.24 24.70 -18.58
C ARG A 4 18.41 25.37 -17.84
N GLY A 5 19.40 25.87 -18.58
CA GLY A 5 20.57 26.51 -17.99
C GLY A 5 20.21 27.77 -17.22
N GLU A 6 19.35 28.62 -17.80
CA GLU A 6 18.86 29.82 -17.15
C GLU A 6 18.04 29.51 -15.90
N PHE A 7 17.14 28.56 -15.99
CA PHE A 7 16.36 28.11 -14.84
C PHE A 7 17.25 27.62 -13.70
N LEU A 8 18.21 26.74 -13.99
CA LEU A 8 19.12 26.20 -12.96
C LEU A 8 20.01 27.27 -12.36
N ASN A 9 20.41 28.28 -13.15
CA ASN A 9 21.18 29.42 -12.64
C ASN A 9 20.36 30.29 -11.67
N ASN A 10 19.10 30.58 -12.00
CA ASN A 10 18.20 31.33 -11.14
C ASN A 10 17.96 30.60 -9.81
N VAL A 11 17.79 29.27 -9.85
CA VAL A 11 17.64 28.44 -8.64
C VAL A 11 18.95 28.48 -7.82
N ALA A 12 20.11 28.34 -8.45
CA ALA A 12 21.40 28.39 -7.76
C ALA A 12 21.63 29.73 -7.06
N GLN A 13 21.32 30.85 -7.73
CA GLN A 13 21.42 32.19 -7.16
C GLN A 13 20.47 32.37 -5.97
N ALA A 14 19.22 31.93 -6.09
CA ALA A 14 18.23 31.97 -5.00
C ALA A 14 18.68 31.16 -3.77
N LEU A 15 19.44 30.08 -3.99
CA LEU A 15 20.02 29.23 -2.94
C LEU A 15 21.38 29.72 -2.42
N GLY A 16 21.91 30.85 -2.91
CA GLY A 16 23.19 31.41 -2.51
C GLY A 16 24.40 30.51 -2.86
N ARG A 17 24.31 29.67 -3.89
CA ARG A 17 25.39 28.77 -4.32
C ARG A 17 25.69 28.88 -5.81
N PRO A 18 26.92 28.51 -6.26
CA PRO A 18 27.24 28.50 -7.68
C PRO A 18 26.38 27.48 -8.45
N LEU A 19 26.14 27.77 -9.75
CA LEU A 19 25.53 26.87 -10.67
C LEU A 19 26.31 25.53 -10.73
N ARG A 20 25.61 24.40 -10.60
CA ARG A 20 26.15 23.06 -10.80
C ARG A 20 25.42 22.41 -11.95
N LEU A 21 26.13 21.98 -12.96
CA LEU A 21 25.59 21.25 -14.12
C LEU A 21 25.69 19.75 -13.95
N GLU A 22 26.64 19.30 -13.14
CA GLU A 22 26.83 17.89 -12.80
C GLU A 22 26.26 17.58 -11.41
N PRO A 23 25.70 16.38 -11.20
CA PRO A 23 25.30 15.94 -9.88
C PRO A 23 26.49 15.98 -8.90
N GLN A 24 26.24 16.44 -7.70
CA GLN A 24 27.24 16.27 -6.62
C GLN A 24 27.27 14.81 -6.22
N ALA A 25 28.44 14.27 -5.97
CA ALA A 25 28.58 12.97 -5.33
C ALA A 25 27.82 12.99 -4.00
N GLU A 26 27.00 11.97 -3.77
CA GLU A 26 26.32 11.81 -2.49
C GLU A 26 27.34 11.53 -1.39
N ASP A 27 27.18 12.18 -0.25
CA ASP A 27 27.98 11.87 0.92
C ASP A 27 27.69 10.41 1.34
N ALA A 28 28.74 9.68 1.73
CA ALA A 28 28.55 8.34 2.24
C ALA A 28 27.61 8.38 3.47
N PRO A 29 26.66 7.45 3.58
CA PRO A 29 25.78 7.41 4.72
C PRO A 29 26.60 7.23 6.01
N LEU A 30 26.20 7.93 7.07
CA LEU A 30 26.89 7.90 8.37
C LEU A 30 26.93 6.51 9.00
N ASN A 31 26.01 5.63 8.62
CA ASN A 31 25.93 4.24 9.04
C ASN A 31 25.09 3.39 8.06
N ASN A 32 25.12 2.07 8.22
CA ASN A 32 24.34 1.14 7.42
C ASN A 32 22.94 0.86 7.99
N TYR A 33 22.46 1.68 8.90
CA TYR A 33 21.22 1.46 9.63
C TYR A 33 20.01 1.27 8.69
N ALA A 34 19.98 1.98 7.57
CA ALA A 34 18.94 1.83 6.56
C ALA A 34 18.90 0.42 5.96
N ASN A 35 20.05 -0.25 5.84
CA ASN A 35 20.15 -1.58 5.23
C ASN A 35 20.08 -2.72 6.23
N GLU A 36 20.41 -2.46 7.50
CA GLU A 36 20.60 -3.51 8.51
C GLU A 36 19.39 -3.62 9.48
N ARG A 37 18.73 -2.50 9.81
CA ARG A 37 17.63 -2.51 10.77
C ARG A 37 16.45 -3.35 10.27
N LEU A 38 15.98 -4.29 11.10
CA LEU A 38 14.85 -5.19 10.86
C LEU A 38 15.09 -6.23 9.74
N THR A 39 16.26 -6.22 9.07
CA THR A 39 16.54 -7.13 7.96
C THR A 39 16.81 -8.57 8.43
N GLN A 40 17.30 -8.75 9.67
CA GLN A 40 17.54 -10.07 10.26
C GLN A 40 16.26 -10.82 10.63
N LEU A 41 15.11 -10.11 10.70
CA LEU A 41 13.84 -10.74 11.06
C LEU A 41 13.41 -11.72 9.98
N ASN A 42 12.99 -12.91 10.38
CA ASN A 42 12.33 -13.84 9.47
C ASN A 42 10.91 -13.35 9.14
N GLN A 43 10.21 -14.00 8.19
CA GLN A 43 8.91 -13.56 7.70
C GLN A 43 7.83 -13.51 8.80
N GLN A 44 7.85 -14.47 9.74
CA GLN A 44 6.92 -14.46 10.88
C GLN A 44 7.20 -13.27 11.80
N GLN A 45 8.45 -13.09 12.19
CA GLN A 45 8.85 -11.98 13.06
C GLN A 45 8.54 -10.61 12.43
N ARG A 46 8.72 -10.46 11.10
CA ARG A 46 8.32 -9.23 10.38
C ARG A 46 6.83 -8.99 10.44
N CYS A 47 6.02 -10.04 10.26
CA CYS A 47 4.57 -9.95 10.35
C CYS A 47 4.13 -9.56 11.77
N ASP A 48 4.67 -10.19 12.79
CA ASP A 48 4.34 -9.90 14.18
C ASP A 48 4.71 -8.46 14.55
N ALA A 49 5.92 -8.02 14.19
CA ALA A 49 6.37 -6.65 14.42
C ALA A 49 5.57 -5.62 13.61
N PHE A 50 5.18 -5.95 12.35
CA PHE A 50 4.29 -5.12 11.55
C PHE A 50 2.93 -4.93 12.23
N ILE A 51 2.29 -6.02 12.66
CA ILE A 51 0.99 -5.99 13.32
C ILE A 51 1.09 -5.20 14.63
N GLN A 52 2.12 -5.45 15.43
CA GLN A 52 2.34 -4.74 16.68
C GLN A 52 2.48 -3.24 16.45
N PHE A 53 3.35 -2.81 15.53
CA PHE A 53 3.55 -1.39 15.23
C PHE A 53 2.27 -0.73 14.67
N ALA A 54 1.60 -1.40 13.73
CA ALA A 54 0.37 -0.89 13.15
C ALA A 54 -0.76 -0.75 14.19
N SER A 55 -0.86 -1.67 15.15
CA SER A 55 -1.88 -1.63 16.20
C SER A 55 -1.54 -0.64 17.31
N ASP A 56 -0.32 -0.68 17.84
CA ASP A 56 0.04 0.06 19.06
C ASP A 56 0.36 1.54 18.74
N VAL A 57 1.00 1.80 17.61
CA VAL A 57 1.45 3.15 17.23
C VAL A 57 0.50 3.82 16.25
N MET A 58 0.05 3.08 15.23
CA MET A 58 -0.82 3.61 14.18
C MET A 58 -2.30 3.44 14.48
N LEU A 59 -2.68 2.81 15.59
CA LEU A 59 -4.04 2.56 16.02
C LEU A 59 -4.91 1.88 14.94
N THR A 60 -4.26 1.08 14.10
CA THR A 60 -4.88 0.35 13.00
C THR A 60 -5.28 -1.04 13.49
N ARG A 61 -6.53 -1.43 13.32
CA ARG A 61 -6.92 -2.81 13.62
C ARG A 61 -6.33 -3.75 12.55
N CYS A 62 -5.52 -4.69 12.99
CA CYS A 62 -4.92 -5.73 12.17
C CYS A 62 -5.52 -7.09 12.50
N GLU A 63 -5.73 -7.91 11.49
CA GLU A 63 -6.18 -9.28 11.64
C GLU A 63 -5.37 -10.19 10.72
N LEU A 64 -4.90 -11.30 11.26
CA LEU A 64 -4.23 -12.35 10.49
C LEU A 64 -5.22 -13.48 10.19
N THR A 65 -5.36 -13.84 8.93
CA THR A 65 -6.24 -14.91 8.48
C THR A 65 -5.59 -15.74 7.38
N SER A 66 -6.18 -16.89 7.06
CA SER A 66 -5.77 -17.69 5.90
C SER A 66 -6.43 -17.16 4.61
N GLU A 67 -5.83 -17.45 3.45
CA GLU A 67 -6.43 -17.12 2.16
C GLU A 67 -7.82 -17.74 2.00
N ALA A 68 -8.04 -18.97 2.49
CA ALA A 68 -9.34 -19.64 2.43
C ALA A 68 -10.46 -18.93 3.24
N LYS A 69 -10.10 -18.16 4.27
CA LYS A 69 -11.02 -17.39 5.11
C LYS A 69 -11.03 -15.90 4.81
N ALA A 70 -10.26 -15.46 3.81
CA ALA A 70 -10.06 -14.04 3.50
C ALA A 70 -11.38 -13.32 3.17
N ALA A 71 -12.22 -13.94 2.34
CA ALA A 71 -13.51 -13.38 1.97
C ALA A 71 -14.47 -13.28 3.15
N GLU A 72 -14.55 -14.30 4.00
CA GLU A 72 -15.37 -14.29 5.22
C GLU A 72 -14.93 -13.16 6.17
N ALA A 73 -13.62 -13.03 6.41
CA ALA A 73 -13.07 -11.99 7.27
C ALA A 73 -13.31 -10.59 6.70
N ALA A 74 -13.15 -10.41 5.38
CA ALA A 74 -13.41 -9.12 4.72
C ALA A 74 -14.88 -8.71 4.86
N ILE A 75 -15.82 -9.62 4.63
CA ILE A 75 -17.26 -9.37 4.78
C ILE A 75 -17.59 -8.96 6.22
N ARG A 76 -17.11 -9.73 7.19
CA ARG A 76 -17.33 -9.43 8.60
C ARG A 76 -16.82 -8.03 8.97
N LEU A 77 -15.60 -7.68 8.53
CA LEU A 77 -15.02 -6.37 8.77
C LEU A 77 -15.80 -5.24 8.09
N CYS A 78 -16.28 -5.44 6.86
CA CYS A 78 -17.12 -4.47 6.18
C CYS A 78 -18.46 -4.28 6.91
N LYS A 79 -19.11 -5.36 7.37
CA LYS A 79 -20.36 -5.30 8.14
C LYS A 79 -20.18 -4.56 9.48
N GLU A 80 -19.07 -4.77 10.16
CA GLU A 80 -18.73 -4.03 11.39
C GLU A 80 -18.55 -2.52 11.16
N LEU A 81 -18.10 -2.11 9.97
CA LEU A 81 -17.83 -0.72 9.62
C LEU A 81 -19.02 0.00 8.98
N GLY A 82 -20.04 -0.72 8.56
CA GLY A 82 -21.22 -0.20 7.87
C GLY A 82 -21.30 -0.68 6.43
N ASP A 83 -22.01 -1.79 6.22
CA ASP A 83 -22.04 -2.60 5.01
C ASP A 83 -22.82 -2.03 3.82
N GLN A 84 -23.48 -0.90 3.98
CA GLN A 84 -24.39 -0.35 2.96
C GLN A 84 -23.70 0.45 1.85
N SER A 85 -22.42 0.73 1.98
CA SER A 85 -21.68 1.52 1.00
C SER A 85 -20.22 1.09 0.96
N VAL A 86 -19.95 0.06 0.17
CA VAL A 86 -18.61 -0.50 -0.01
C VAL A 86 -18.17 -0.31 -1.44
N VAL A 87 -16.96 0.23 -1.65
CA VAL A 87 -16.29 0.23 -2.96
C VAL A 87 -15.07 -0.67 -2.90
N ILE A 88 -14.82 -1.38 -3.98
CA ILE A 88 -13.74 -2.36 -4.06
C ILE A 88 -12.89 -2.16 -5.31
N SER A 89 -11.59 -2.34 -5.17
CA SER A 89 -10.66 -2.32 -6.30
C SER A 89 -10.96 -3.43 -7.30
N GLY A 90 -10.84 -3.12 -8.59
CA GLY A 90 -10.86 -4.12 -9.68
C GLY A 90 -9.57 -4.95 -9.78
N ASP A 91 -8.86 -5.14 -8.69
CA ASP A 91 -7.65 -5.95 -8.63
C ASP A 91 -8.00 -7.44 -8.69
N THR A 92 -7.49 -8.16 -9.70
CA THR A 92 -7.78 -9.58 -9.93
C THR A 92 -7.43 -10.48 -8.74
N ARG A 93 -6.48 -10.07 -7.91
CA ARG A 93 -6.12 -10.81 -6.69
C ARG A 93 -7.24 -10.82 -5.65
N LEU A 94 -8.11 -9.82 -5.62
CA LEU A 94 -9.30 -9.81 -4.79
C LEU A 94 -10.37 -10.77 -5.33
N GLU A 95 -10.44 -10.92 -6.65
CA GLU A 95 -11.33 -11.91 -7.31
C GLU A 95 -10.84 -13.34 -7.02
N GLU A 96 -9.53 -13.59 -7.20
CA GLU A 96 -8.90 -14.89 -6.90
C GLU A 96 -9.12 -15.36 -5.45
N LEU A 97 -9.19 -14.41 -4.51
CA LEU A 97 -9.51 -14.68 -3.11
C LEU A 97 -11.01 -14.81 -2.81
N GLY A 98 -11.86 -14.66 -3.83
CA GLY A 98 -13.32 -14.67 -3.69
C GLY A 98 -13.89 -13.48 -2.92
N ILE A 99 -13.07 -12.44 -2.66
CA ILE A 99 -13.45 -11.26 -1.88
C ILE A 99 -14.42 -10.40 -2.68
N SER A 100 -14.10 -10.11 -3.95
CA SER A 100 -14.89 -9.24 -4.81
C SER A 100 -16.32 -9.74 -4.98
N GLU A 101 -16.48 -11.00 -5.38
CA GLU A 101 -17.79 -11.61 -5.61
C GLU A 101 -18.65 -11.60 -4.34
N ARG A 102 -18.07 -12.04 -3.22
CA ARG A 102 -18.81 -12.14 -1.97
C ARG A 102 -19.19 -10.78 -1.37
N LEU A 103 -18.33 -9.77 -1.48
CA LEU A 103 -18.68 -8.41 -1.05
C LEU A 103 -19.78 -7.79 -1.92
N GLN A 104 -19.82 -8.08 -3.22
CA GLN A 104 -20.93 -7.67 -4.08
C GLN A 104 -22.25 -8.32 -3.65
N GLN A 105 -22.23 -9.61 -3.32
CA GLN A 105 -23.43 -10.36 -2.93
C GLN A 105 -23.93 -9.99 -1.53
N GLU A 106 -23.03 -9.79 -0.57
CA GLU A 106 -23.38 -9.67 0.85
C GLU A 106 -23.34 -8.24 1.41
N CYS A 107 -22.64 -7.32 0.73
CA CYS A 107 -22.47 -5.91 1.14
C CYS A 107 -22.83 -4.92 0.03
N ASN A 108 -23.44 -5.36 -1.07
CA ASN A 108 -23.75 -4.52 -2.25
C ASN A 108 -22.53 -3.71 -2.73
N ALA A 109 -21.32 -4.28 -2.65
CA ALA A 109 -20.09 -3.58 -3.01
C ALA A 109 -20.06 -3.23 -4.49
N VAL A 110 -19.60 -2.02 -4.80
CA VAL A 110 -19.38 -1.56 -6.18
C VAL A 110 -17.92 -1.74 -6.54
N VAL A 111 -17.65 -2.46 -7.63
CA VAL A 111 -16.29 -2.63 -8.14
C VAL A 111 -15.90 -1.44 -8.99
N TRP A 112 -14.69 -0.94 -8.77
CA TRP A 112 -14.07 0.10 -9.60
C TRP A 112 -13.97 -0.35 -11.05
N ASP A 113 -14.55 0.43 -11.94
CA ASP A 113 -14.51 0.20 -13.39
C ASP A 113 -13.87 1.43 -14.07
N PRO A 114 -12.68 1.29 -14.69
CA PRO A 114 -12.01 2.40 -15.38
C PRO A 114 -12.88 3.15 -16.39
N ALA A 115 -13.86 2.47 -17.00
CA ALA A 115 -14.75 3.05 -17.99
C ALA A 115 -15.72 4.09 -17.39
N LYS A 116 -15.98 4.05 -16.08
CA LYS A 116 -16.91 4.96 -15.39
C LYS A 116 -16.33 6.35 -15.08
N GLY A 117 -15.02 6.54 -15.22
CA GLY A 117 -14.39 7.85 -15.06
C GLY A 117 -14.76 8.55 -13.73
N ALA A 118 -15.37 9.74 -13.83
CA ALA A 118 -15.74 10.55 -12.66
C ALA A 118 -16.79 9.91 -11.74
N GLU A 119 -17.65 9.03 -12.25
CA GLU A 119 -18.63 8.30 -11.42
C GLU A 119 -17.97 7.48 -10.33
N ASN A 120 -16.83 6.84 -10.63
CA ASN A 120 -16.04 6.09 -9.64
C ASN A 120 -15.58 6.97 -8.47
N ILE A 121 -15.19 8.22 -8.75
CA ILE A 121 -14.73 9.16 -7.72
C ILE A 121 -15.89 9.52 -6.80
N SER A 122 -17.05 9.81 -7.38
CA SER A 122 -18.26 10.12 -6.63
C SER A 122 -18.73 8.92 -5.78
N GLN A 123 -18.65 7.70 -6.32
CA GLN A 123 -18.94 6.48 -5.58
C GLN A 123 -17.96 6.26 -4.42
N ALA A 124 -16.67 6.51 -4.62
CA ALA A 124 -15.66 6.39 -3.57
C ALA A 124 -15.84 7.46 -2.47
N GLU A 125 -16.23 8.68 -2.83
CA GLU A 125 -16.50 9.76 -1.88
C GLU A 125 -17.70 9.45 -0.97
N GLN A 126 -18.72 8.79 -1.51
CA GLN A 126 -19.92 8.41 -0.77
C GLN A 126 -19.77 7.08 -0.02
N ALA A 127 -18.69 6.34 -0.28
CA ALA A 127 -18.51 5.04 0.30
C ALA A 127 -18.07 5.11 1.78
N LYS A 128 -18.63 4.22 2.57
CA LYS A 128 -18.20 4.01 3.96
C LYS A 128 -16.87 3.26 4.02
N VAL A 129 -16.72 2.22 3.20
CA VAL A 129 -15.53 1.35 3.20
C VAL A 129 -14.96 1.23 1.80
N GLY A 130 -13.66 1.49 1.67
CA GLY A 130 -12.87 1.20 0.47
C GLY A 130 -12.01 -0.05 0.68
N VAL A 131 -12.15 -1.06 -0.18
CA VAL A 131 -11.40 -2.32 -0.10
C VAL A 131 -10.36 -2.37 -1.19
N VAL A 132 -9.08 -2.47 -0.80
CA VAL A 132 -7.95 -2.45 -1.74
C VAL A 132 -6.91 -3.52 -1.39
N TYR A 133 -6.22 -4.02 -2.39
CA TYR A 133 -5.11 -4.94 -2.21
C TYR A 133 -3.79 -4.16 -2.11
N ALA A 134 -3.00 -4.43 -1.05
CA ALA A 134 -1.72 -3.82 -0.82
C ALA A 134 -0.59 -4.67 -1.42
N GLU A 135 0.33 -4.03 -2.14
CA GLU A 135 1.49 -4.70 -2.75
C GLU A 135 2.49 -5.15 -1.69
N TYR A 136 2.76 -4.28 -0.71
CA TYR A 136 3.70 -4.55 0.37
C TYR A 136 3.20 -3.97 1.68
N GLY A 137 3.67 -4.55 2.79
CA GLY A 137 3.65 -3.95 4.12
C GLY A 137 5.06 -3.50 4.52
N LEU A 138 5.18 -2.47 5.35
CA LEU A 138 6.45 -1.97 5.86
C LEU A 138 6.49 -2.12 7.38
N THR A 139 7.34 -3.02 7.88
CA THR A 139 7.44 -3.33 9.32
C THR A 139 7.80 -2.09 10.14
N GLU A 140 8.71 -1.25 9.63
CA GLU A 140 9.20 -0.07 10.36
C GLU A 140 8.12 0.98 10.68
N SER A 141 7.04 1.01 9.90
CA SER A 141 6.00 2.05 9.99
C SER A 141 4.58 1.50 10.13
N GLY A 142 4.39 0.18 10.11
CA GLY A 142 3.04 -0.41 10.06
C GLY A 142 2.23 0.06 8.84
N GLY A 143 2.91 0.61 7.83
CA GLY A 143 2.31 1.17 6.63
C GLY A 143 2.11 0.14 5.54
N VAL A 144 1.19 0.42 4.62
CA VAL A 144 0.93 -0.38 3.42
C VAL A 144 1.32 0.38 2.16
N VAL A 145 1.75 -0.34 1.14
CA VAL A 145 2.18 0.21 -0.14
C VAL A 145 1.17 -0.15 -1.21
N LEU A 146 0.67 0.83 -1.92
CA LEU A 146 -0.30 0.68 -2.99
C LEU A 146 0.29 1.16 -4.32
N PHE A 147 0.07 0.38 -5.38
CA PHE A 147 0.42 0.74 -6.75
C PHE A 147 -0.84 1.13 -7.51
N SER A 148 -0.84 2.31 -8.10
CA SER A 148 -1.95 2.74 -8.94
C SER A 148 -1.92 2.05 -10.31
N ALA A 149 -3.10 1.68 -10.80
CA ALA A 149 -3.36 1.19 -12.14
C ALA A 149 -4.76 1.64 -12.56
N ALA A 150 -5.17 1.34 -13.78
CA ALA A 150 -6.50 1.69 -14.25
C ALA A 150 -7.61 1.09 -13.35
N GLU A 151 -7.45 -0.19 -12.99
CA GLU A 151 -8.38 -0.95 -12.14
C GLU A 151 -8.21 -0.66 -10.64
N ARG A 152 -7.16 0.08 -10.27
CA ARG A 152 -6.75 0.38 -8.89
C ARG A 152 -6.64 1.88 -8.68
N GLY A 153 -7.78 2.55 -8.71
CA GLY A 153 -7.87 4.00 -8.53
C GLY A 153 -7.44 4.43 -7.12
N ARG A 154 -6.69 5.52 -7.02
CA ARG A 154 -6.22 6.06 -5.74
C ARG A 154 -7.36 6.48 -4.81
N SER A 155 -8.46 6.94 -5.39
CA SER A 155 -9.66 7.38 -4.67
C SER A 155 -10.22 6.31 -3.73
N LEU A 156 -10.06 5.02 -4.09
CA LEU A 156 -10.56 3.88 -3.30
C LEU A 156 -9.95 3.78 -1.89
N SER A 157 -8.75 4.29 -1.69
CA SER A 157 -8.08 4.27 -0.40
C SER A 157 -8.00 5.64 0.28
N LEU A 158 -8.45 6.70 -0.39
CA LEU A 158 -8.30 8.07 0.10
C LEU A 158 -9.64 8.75 0.43
N LEU A 159 -10.72 8.43 -0.29
CA LEU A 159 -12.01 9.10 -0.13
C LEU A 159 -12.97 8.40 0.84
N PRO A 160 -13.08 7.05 0.88
CA PRO A 160 -13.96 6.39 1.83
C PRO A 160 -13.58 6.70 3.29
N GLU A 161 -14.57 6.69 4.17
CA GLU A 161 -14.37 6.94 5.60
C GLU A 161 -13.42 5.92 6.23
N TYR A 162 -13.54 4.65 5.82
CA TYR A 162 -12.67 3.55 6.26
C TYR A 162 -11.97 2.91 5.07
N SER A 163 -10.74 2.46 5.28
CA SER A 163 -10.00 1.67 4.29
C SER A 163 -9.70 0.28 4.85
N LEU A 164 -10.08 -0.76 4.11
CA LEU A 164 -9.70 -2.14 4.37
C LEU A 164 -8.62 -2.57 3.39
N PHE A 165 -7.42 -2.82 3.91
CA PHE A 165 -6.28 -3.27 3.14
C PHE A 165 -6.12 -4.79 3.24
N ILE A 166 -6.08 -5.46 2.10
CA ILE A 166 -5.77 -6.89 1.99
C ILE A 166 -4.29 -7.02 1.68
N LEU A 167 -3.54 -7.66 2.57
CA LEU A 167 -2.07 -7.74 2.50
C LEU A 167 -1.59 -9.18 2.66
N ARG A 168 -0.75 -9.68 1.74
CA ARG A 168 -0.10 -10.97 1.94
C ARG A 168 1.02 -10.85 2.95
N LYS A 169 1.07 -11.76 3.93
CA LYS A 169 2.15 -11.86 4.92
C LYS A 169 3.52 -11.95 4.24
N SER A 170 3.63 -12.70 3.15
CA SER A 170 4.88 -12.89 2.40
C SER A 170 5.42 -11.60 1.74
N THR A 171 4.60 -10.55 1.60
CA THR A 171 5.01 -9.27 1.00
C THR A 171 5.34 -8.20 2.05
N ILE A 172 5.39 -8.55 3.33
CA ILE A 172 5.82 -7.63 4.38
C ILE A 172 7.35 -7.50 4.34
N LEU A 173 7.80 -6.27 4.10
CA LEU A 173 9.20 -5.88 4.00
C LEU A 173 9.68 -5.25 5.31
N PRO A 174 10.98 -5.29 5.60
CA PRO A 174 11.54 -4.61 6.77
C PRO A 174 11.26 -3.12 6.77
N ARG A 175 11.60 -2.43 5.67
CA ARG A 175 11.67 -0.97 5.60
C ARG A 175 11.43 -0.45 4.19
N VAL A 176 11.28 0.86 4.06
CA VAL A 176 11.21 1.58 2.79
C VAL A 176 12.46 1.38 1.92
N ALA A 177 13.62 1.20 2.51
CA ALA A 177 14.86 0.92 1.78
C ALA A 177 14.76 -0.35 0.93
N GLN A 178 14.19 -1.45 1.49
CA GLN A 178 13.99 -2.70 0.76
C GLN A 178 12.87 -2.59 -0.28
N LEU A 179 11.89 -1.71 -0.07
CA LEU A 179 10.93 -1.36 -1.11
C LEU A 179 11.63 -0.66 -2.28
N ALA A 180 12.47 0.35 -2.01
CA ALA A 180 13.21 1.08 -3.03
C ALA A 180 14.11 0.15 -3.85
N GLU A 181 14.78 -0.79 -3.21
CA GLU A 181 15.59 -1.82 -3.88
C GLU A 181 14.74 -2.69 -4.82
N LYS A 182 13.56 -3.16 -4.36
CA LYS A 182 12.64 -3.93 -5.21
C LYS A 182 12.14 -3.13 -6.40
N LEU A 183 11.83 -1.86 -6.21
CA LEU A 183 11.39 -0.97 -7.28
C LEU A 183 12.52 -0.74 -8.30
N HIS A 184 13.75 -0.56 -7.81
CA HIS A 184 14.92 -0.44 -8.67
C HIS A 184 15.14 -1.72 -9.51
N GLN A 185 15.05 -2.90 -8.89
CA GLN A 185 15.15 -4.18 -9.60
C GLN A 185 14.08 -4.33 -10.69
N LYS A 186 12.82 -3.95 -10.40
CA LYS A 186 11.73 -3.94 -11.40
C LYS A 186 12.02 -3.00 -12.57
N ALA A 187 12.49 -1.80 -12.29
CA ALA A 187 12.87 -0.83 -13.32
C ALA A 187 14.04 -1.34 -14.18
N GLN A 188 15.06 -1.97 -13.57
CA GLN A 188 16.18 -2.58 -14.29
C GLN A 188 15.74 -3.77 -15.17
N ALA A 189 14.74 -4.52 -14.73
CA ALA A 189 14.13 -5.60 -15.52
C ALA A 189 13.25 -5.10 -16.68
N GLY A 190 13.09 -3.78 -16.83
CA GLY A 190 12.24 -3.19 -17.87
C GLY A 190 10.73 -3.32 -17.58
N GLU A 191 10.35 -3.66 -16.35
CA GLU A 191 8.95 -3.70 -15.97
C GLU A 191 8.33 -2.30 -15.99
N ARG A 192 7.09 -2.20 -16.49
CA ARG A 192 6.36 -0.93 -16.46
C ARG A 192 6.09 -0.54 -15.00
N MET A 193 6.65 0.59 -14.60
CA MET A 193 6.42 1.14 -13.27
C MET A 193 5.01 1.73 -13.14
N PRO A 194 4.37 1.63 -11.96
CA PRO A 194 3.09 2.28 -11.70
C PRO A 194 3.26 3.81 -11.80
N SER A 195 2.22 4.50 -12.25
CA SER A 195 2.23 5.98 -12.34
C SER A 195 2.27 6.66 -10.97
N CYS A 196 1.85 5.96 -9.93
CA CYS A 196 1.93 6.43 -8.55
C CYS A 196 2.11 5.27 -7.59
N ILE A 197 2.99 5.46 -6.60
CA ILE A 197 3.20 4.56 -5.47
C ILE A 197 2.81 5.34 -4.21
N ASN A 198 1.79 4.85 -3.52
CA ASN A 198 1.36 5.44 -2.26
C ASN A 198 1.84 4.57 -1.09
N ILE A 199 2.47 5.19 -0.10
CA ILE A 199 2.73 4.56 1.19
C ILE A 199 1.76 5.19 2.19
N ILE A 200 0.84 4.38 2.71
CA ILE A 200 -0.17 4.82 3.66
C ILE A 200 0.23 4.34 5.05
N SER A 201 0.56 5.29 5.91
CA SER A 201 0.97 5.07 7.30
C SER A 201 0.36 6.18 8.18
N GLY A 202 0.20 5.92 9.48
CA GLY A 202 -0.35 6.92 10.41
C GLY A 202 -1.74 6.56 10.95
N PRO A 203 -2.22 7.28 11.97
CA PRO A 203 -3.49 7.03 12.64
C PRO A 203 -4.66 7.51 11.77
N VAL A 204 -5.04 6.70 10.79
CA VAL A 204 -6.24 6.88 9.97
C VAL A 204 -7.22 5.75 10.25
N GLN A 205 -8.49 5.95 9.94
CA GLN A 205 -9.51 4.91 10.11
C GLN A 205 -9.27 3.76 9.11
N ARG A 206 -8.42 2.82 9.51
CA ARG A 206 -7.95 1.71 8.67
C ARG A 206 -8.13 0.37 9.34
N ARG A 207 -8.28 -0.65 8.49
CA ARG A 207 -8.19 -2.06 8.84
C ARG A 207 -7.20 -2.75 7.91
N ILE A 208 -6.41 -3.66 8.44
CA ILE A 208 -5.49 -4.48 7.64
C ILE A 208 -5.83 -5.94 7.88
N LEU A 209 -6.15 -6.63 6.80
CA LEU A 209 -6.31 -8.08 6.78
C LEU A 209 -5.05 -8.70 6.18
N SER A 210 -4.20 -9.27 7.03
CA SER A 210 -2.99 -9.96 6.59
C SER A 210 -3.29 -11.44 6.30
N LEU A 211 -2.89 -11.89 5.10
CA LEU A 211 -3.16 -13.24 4.61
C LEU A 211 -1.93 -14.13 4.73
N SER A 212 -2.12 -15.33 5.29
CA SER A 212 -1.13 -16.41 5.27
C SER A 212 -1.63 -17.58 4.42
N LYS A 213 -0.71 -18.31 3.81
CA LYS A 213 -1.02 -19.61 3.20
C LYS A 213 -1.37 -20.60 4.31
N SER A 214 -2.33 -21.48 4.07
CA SER A 214 -2.83 -22.45 5.05
C SER A 214 -1.74 -23.38 5.64
N SER A 215 -0.65 -23.62 4.92
CA SER A 215 0.49 -24.42 5.37
C SER A 215 1.35 -23.76 6.47
N GLU A 216 1.19 -22.47 6.72
CA GLU A 216 1.97 -21.74 7.75
C GLU A 216 1.29 -21.74 9.13
N PHE A 217 0.04 -22.19 9.21
CA PHE A 217 -0.75 -22.22 10.47
C PHE A 217 -0.52 -23.48 11.31
N MET A 218 0.13 -24.53 10.76
CA MET A 218 0.30 -25.83 11.44
C MET A 218 1.61 -25.97 12.22
N ALA A 219 2.37 -24.90 12.42
CA ALA A 219 3.61 -24.91 13.21
C ALA A 219 3.48 -24.05 14.47
N ARG A 220 2.49 -24.38 15.33
CA ARG A 220 2.48 -24.06 16.79
C ARG A 220 1.71 -25.12 17.53
#